data_b8f3408fa44e2f508f251910b8f3ddd1
#
_entry.id   b8f3408fa44e2f508f251910b8f3ddd1
#
_cell.length_a   1.000
_cell.length_b   1.000
_cell.length_c   1.000
_cell.angle_alpha   90.00
_cell.angle_beta   90.00
_cell.angle_gamma   90.00
#
_symmetry.space_group_name_H-M   'P 1'
#
loop_
_entity.id
_entity.type
_entity.pdbx_description
1 polymer ?
#
loop_
_entity_poly.entity_id
_entity_poly.type
_entity_poly.pdbx_seq_one_letter_code
_entity_poly.pdbx_strand_id
1 'polypeptide(L)'
;MDETDAKILNLLRANARTKNTEIARQVNLTERAVRARIEKLVREGIIKKFTVETSPVGVEGIVLIDTQVDKTLAVKEKARVMSDSVFECSGDFDLAVRLRADTLDDLNRRVDEIRKLPGVNRTSTLIKLE
;
A
#
# COMPACT_ATOMS: atom_id res chain seq x y z
N MET A 1 6.19 2.09 19.77
CA MET A 1 4.75 2.41 19.61
C MET A 1 3.99 1.82 20.80
N ASP A 2 3.22 2.63 21.48
CA ASP A 2 2.43 2.20 22.63
C ASP A 2 0.94 2.05 22.28
N GLU A 3 0.14 1.73 23.29
CA GLU A 3 -1.31 1.53 23.13
C GLU A 3 -2.02 2.81 22.68
N THR A 4 -1.58 3.96 23.17
CA THR A 4 -2.12 5.27 22.74
C THR A 4 -1.83 5.52 21.27
N ASP A 5 -0.63 5.24 20.82
CA ASP A 5 -0.26 5.35 19.40
C ASP A 5 -1.14 4.43 18.53
N ALA A 6 -1.42 3.23 18.98
CA ALA A 6 -2.29 2.30 18.27
C ALA A 6 -3.72 2.86 18.14
N LYS A 7 -4.24 3.50 19.18
CA LYS A 7 -5.55 4.15 19.14
C LYS A 7 -5.55 5.32 18.15
N ILE A 8 -4.51 6.15 18.16
CA ILE A 8 -4.36 7.26 17.22
C ILE A 8 -4.34 6.74 15.78
N LEU A 9 -3.57 5.69 15.51
CA LEU A 9 -3.52 5.08 14.17
C LEU A 9 -4.89 4.57 13.72
N ASN A 10 -5.64 3.92 14.61
CA ASN A 10 -6.97 3.43 14.26
C ASN A 10 -7.94 4.55 13.93
N LEU A 11 -7.89 5.65 14.68
CA LEU A 11 -8.71 6.84 14.38
C LEU A 11 -8.35 7.44 13.02
N LEU A 12 -7.06 7.55 12.72
CA LEU A 12 -6.58 8.09 11.45
C LEU A 12 -6.88 7.15 10.27
N ARG A 13 -6.84 5.83 10.48
CA ARG A 13 -7.25 4.86 9.45
C ARG A 13 -8.72 4.98 9.09
N ALA A 14 -9.57 5.26 10.08
CA ALA A 14 -10.99 5.48 9.83
C ALA A 14 -11.23 6.79 9.09
N ASN A 15 -10.51 7.85 9.46
CA ASN A 15 -10.58 9.15 8.79
C ASN A 15 -9.28 9.93 9.04
N ALA A 16 -8.43 9.99 8.04
CA ALA A 16 -7.14 10.68 8.14
C ALA A 16 -7.28 12.21 8.31
N ARG A 17 -8.47 12.77 8.10
CA ARG A 17 -8.75 14.20 8.31
C ARG A 17 -9.30 14.50 9.70
N THR A 18 -9.39 13.53 10.59
CA THR A 18 -9.82 13.74 11.97
C THR A 18 -8.91 14.78 12.61
N LYS A 19 -9.51 15.81 13.21
CA LYS A 19 -8.76 16.90 13.84
C LYS A 19 -8.00 16.38 15.06
N ASN A 20 -6.82 16.91 15.29
CA ASN A 20 -6.00 16.53 16.44
C ASN A 20 -6.73 16.81 17.78
N THR A 21 -7.58 17.84 17.82
CA THR A 21 -8.42 18.12 19.00
C THR A 21 -9.41 17.00 19.28
N GLU A 22 -10.00 16.41 18.25
CA GLU A 22 -10.93 15.29 18.38
C GLU A 22 -10.20 14.02 18.81
N ILE A 23 -9.03 13.75 18.21
CA ILE A 23 -8.20 12.62 18.61
C ILE A 23 -7.80 12.76 20.08
N ALA A 24 -7.35 13.96 20.46
CA ALA A 24 -6.93 14.27 21.83
C ALA A 24 -8.04 13.94 22.85
N ARG A 25 -9.27 14.30 22.54
CA ARG A 25 -10.43 14.00 23.38
C ARG A 25 -10.61 12.48 23.53
N GLN A 26 -10.47 11.73 22.47
CA GLN A 26 -10.70 10.28 22.48
C GLN A 26 -9.57 9.48 23.16
N VAL A 27 -8.34 9.98 23.10
CA VAL A 27 -7.19 9.32 23.74
C VAL A 27 -6.79 9.96 25.07
N ASN A 28 -7.54 10.96 25.50
CA ASN A 28 -7.34 11.63 26.80
C ASN A 28 -5.98 12.31 26.92
N LEU A 29 -5.56 12.99 25.86
CA LEU A 29 -4.34 13.77 25.79
C LEU A 29 -4.64 15.21 25.35
N THR A 30 -3.63 16.07 25.41
CA THR A 30 -3.71 17.40 24.81
C THR A 30 -3.53 17.31 23.29
N GLU A 31 -4.04 18.31 22.57
CA GLU A 31 -3.84 18.42 21.12
C GLU A 31 -2.35 18.43 20.76
N ARG A 32 -1.55 19.16 21.55
CA ARG A 32 -0.10 19.22 21.36
C ARG A 32 0.56 17.84 21.51
N ALA A 33 0.15 17.07 22.50
CA ALA A 33 0.68 15.72 22.71
C ALA A 33 0.32 14.79 21.57
N VAL A 34 -0.90 14.89 21.04
CA VAL A 34 -1.34 14.09 19.86
C VAL A 34 -0.50 14.47 18.64
N ARG A 35 -0.32 15.76 18.39
CA ARG A 35 0.51 16.25 17.28
C ARG A 35 1.92 15.68 17.34
N ALA A 36 2.55 15.72 18.53
CA ALA A 36 3.89 15.21 18.73
C ALA A 36 3.98 13.71 18.45
N ARG A 37 2.96 12.94 18.86
CA ARG A 37 2.92 11.50 18.60
C ARG A 37 2.75 11.19 17.11
N ILE A 38 1.90 11.91 16.41
CA ILE A 38 1.70 11.72 14.96
C ILE A 38 3.00 12.06 14.22
N GLU A 39 3.66 13.16 14.56
CA GLU A 39 4.94 13.54 13.96
C GLU A 39 6.01 12.47 14.17
N LYS A 40 6.05 11.88 15.36
CA LYS A 40 6.97 10.78 15.68
C LYS A 40 6.66 9.53 14.86
N LEU A 41 5.38 9.17 14.70
CA LEU A 41 4.96 8.02 13.90
C LEU A 41 5.32 8.20 12.41
N VAL A 42 5.22 9.43 11.91
CA VAL A 42 5.67 9.76 10.54
C VAL A 42 7.20 9.66 10.44
N ARG A 43 7.91 10.24 11.38
CA ARG A 43 9.37 10.27 11.39
C ARG A 43 9.96 8.85 11.48
N GLU A 44 9.32 7.96 12.24
CA GLU A 44 9.73 6.57 12.39
C GLU A 44 9.28 5.66 11.23
N GLY A 45 8.54 6.21 10.28
CA GLY A 45 8.05 5.47 9.12
C GLY A 45 6.89 4.53 9.39
N ILE A 46 6.27 4.62 10.57
CA ILE A 46 5.07 3.84 10.89
C ILE A 46 3.90 4.38 10.08
N ILE A 47 3.72 5.70 10.06
CA ILE A 47 2.84 6.35 9.10
C ILE A 47 3.66 6.67 7.86
N LYS A 48 3.39 5.98 6.78
CA LYS A 48 4.11 6.16 5.52
C LYS A 48 3.53 7.27 4.67
N LYS A 49 2.22 7.46 4.71
CA LYS A 49 1.50 8.51 3.98
C LYS A 49 0.11 8.69 4.53
N PHE A 50 -0.46 9.87 4.28
CA PHE A 50 -1.88 10.13 4.47
C PHE A 50 -2.55 10.01 3.10
N THR A 51 -3.62 9.24 3.03
CA THR A 51 -4.27 8.92 1.76
C THR A 51 -5.78 8.85 1.93
N VAL A 52 -6.45 8.65 0.82
CA VAL A 52 -7.90 8.45 0.77
C VAL A 52 -8.22 7.10 0.13
N GLU A 53 -9.32 6.53 0.57
CA GLU A 53 -9.94 5.42 -0.13
C GLU A 53 -11.04 5.98 -1.01
N THR A 54 -11.08 5.57 -2.26
CA THR A 54 -12.04 6.09 -3.24
C THR A 54 -12.85 4.97 -3.86
N SER A 55 -14.01 5.34 -4.40
CA SER A 55 -14.72 4.48 -5.36
C SER A 55 -13.82 4.23 -6.57
N PRO A 56 -14.01 3.12 -7.30
CA PRO A 56 -13.17 2.82 -8.45
C PRO A 56 -13.20 3.97 -9.48
N VAL A 57 -11.99 4.42 -9.86
CA VAL A 57 -11.77 5.36 -10.94
C VAL A 57 -10.82 4.67 -11.92
N GLY A 58 -11.32 4.39 -13.13
CA GLY A 58 -10.55 3.58 -14.08
C GLY A 58 -10.59 2.10 -13.74
N VAL A 59 -9.49 1.41 -14.00
CA VAL A 59 -9.34 -0.03 -13.80
C VAL A 59 -8.29 -0.31 -12.75
N GLU A 60 -8.60 -1.22 -11.86
CA GLU A 60 -7.68 -1.66 -10.80
C GLU A 60 -7.50 -3.17 -10.85
N GLY A 61 -6.28 -3.61 -10.64
CA GLY A 61 -5.95 -5.03 -10.61
C GLY A 61 -4.83 -5.35 -9.66
N ILE A 62 -4.71 -6.63 -9.35
CA ILE A 62 -3.61 -7.18 -8.58
C ILE A 62 -2.91 -8.20 -9.45
N VAL A 63 -1.61 -8.05 -9.62
CA VAL A 63 -0.77 -8.99 -10.36
C VAL A 63 -0.01 -9.83 -9.35
N LEU A 64 -0.27 -11.11 -9.36
CA LEU A 64 0.45 -12.09 -8.55
C LEU A 64 1.64 -12.58 -9.37
N ILE A 65 2.82 -12.59 -8.76
CA ILE A 65 4.06 -12.91 -9.45
C ILE A 65 4.75 -14.09 -8.78
N ASP A 66 5.07 -15.09 -9.56
CA ASP A 66 5.95 -16.19 -9.17
C ASP A 66 7.35 -15.86 -9.69
N THR A 67 8.33 -15.80 -8.81
CA THR A 67 9.70 -15.41 -9.13
C THR A 67 10.66 -16.59 -9.05
N GLN A 68 11.78 -16.49 -9.73
CA GLN A 68 12.92 -17.40 -9.51
C GLN A 68 13.43 -17.21 -8.09
N VAL A 69 13.91 -18.31 -7.49
CA VAL A 69 14.21 -18.42 -6.04
C VAL A 69 15.06 -17.27 -5.49
N ASP A 70 16.05 -16.81 -6.20
CA ASP A 70 16.97 -15.78 -5.74
C ASP A 70 16.73 -14.41 -6.39
N LYS A 71 15.62 -14.24 -7.10
CA LYS A 71 15.30 -13.03 -7.85
C LYS A 71 14.15 -12.21 -7.26
N THR A 72 13.50 -12.68 -6.22
CA THR A 72 12.31 -12.04 -5.65
C THR A 72 12.56 -10.58 -5.29
N LEU A 73 13.66 -10.29 -4.57
CA LEU A 73 13.97 -8.92 -4.17
C LEU A 73 14.22 -8.01 -5.38
N ALA A 74 14.96 -8.49 -6.38
CA ALA A 74 15.25 -7.71 -7.57
C ALA A 74 13.96 -7.39 -8.37
N VAL A 75 13.06 -8.36 -8.50
CA VAL A 75 11.76 -8.16 -9.14
C VAL A 75 10.92 -7.16 -8.35
N LYS A 76 10.88 -7.33 -7.03
CA LYS A 76 10.13 -6.43 -6.13
C LYS A 76 10.56 -4.98 -6.29
N GLU A 77 11.86 -4.71 -6.31
CA GLU A 77 12.38 -3.35 -6.43
C GLU A 77 12.03 -2.72 -7.79
N LYS A 78 12.07 -3.50 -8.87
CA LYS A 78 11.66 -3.01 -10.19
C LYS A 78 10.14 -2.82 -10.29
N ALA A 79 9.36 -3.75 -9.74
CA ALA A 79 7.90 -3.65 -9.74
C ALA A 79 7.41 -2.45 -8.91
N ARG A 80 8.14 -2.07 -7.87
CA ARG A 80 7.76 -0.94 -7.01
C ARG A 80 7.63 0.36 -7.78
N VAL A 81 8.53 0.63 -8.72
CA VAL A 81 8.50 1.86 -9.54
C VAL A 81 7.39 1.84 -10.58
N MET A 82 6.88 0.67 -10.90
CA MET A 82 5.87 0.46 -11.94
C MET A 82 4.46 0.35 -11.38
N SER A 83 4.28 0.45 -10.07
CA SER A 83 3.04 0.08 -9.40
C SER A 83 2.65 1.06 -8.30
N ASP A 84 1.38 0.97 -7.86
CA ASP A 84 0.89 1.71 -6.71
C ASP A 84 1.42 1.13 -5.40
N SER A 85 1.54 -0.17 -5.33
CA SER A 85 2.16 -0.86 -4.20
C SER A 85 2.59 -2.27 -4.59
N VAL A 86 3.58 -2.78 -3.87
CA VAL A 86 4.05 -4.15 -4.03
C VAL A 86 4.40 -4.70 -2.65
N PHE A 87 4.07 -5.96 -2.41
CA PHE A 87 4.44 -6.64 -1.18
C PHE A 87 4.75 -8.11 -1.43
N GLU A 88 5.59 -8.66 -0.56
CA GLU A 88 5.87 -10.09 -0.56
C GLU A 88 4.73 -10.84 0.09
N CYS A 89 4.47 -12.03 -0.41
CA CYS A 89 3.45 -12.91 0.15
C CYS A 89 3.95 -14.35 0.22
N SER A 90 3.32 -15.13 1.06
CA SER A 90 3.55 -16.58 1.11
C SER A 90 2.42 -17.29 0.36
N GLY A 91 2.70 -18.50 -0.12
CA GLY A 91 1.74 -19.30 -0.90
C GLY A 91 2.26 -19.57 -2.29
N ASP A 92 1.36 -19.68 -3.26
CA ASP A 92 1.70 -20.05 -4.63
C ASP A 92 2.46 -18.97 -5.40
N PHE A 93 2.40 -17.74 -4.92
CA PHE A 93 3.07 -16.58 -5.52
C PHE A 93 3.95 -15.89 -4.49
N ASP A 94 4.99 -15.23 -4.96
CA ASP A 94 5.99 -14.58 -4.12
C ASP A 94 5.70 -13.09 -3.90
N LEU A 95 5.09 -12.44 -4.88
CA LEU A 95 4.79 -11.01 -4.86
C LEU A 95 3.35 -10.75 -5.28
N ALA A 96 2.76 -9.71 -4.70
CA ALA A 96 1.50 -9.14 -5.12
C ALA A 96 1.71 -7.67 -5.44
N VAL A 97 1.30 -7.26 -6.64
CA VAL A 97 1.49 -5.90 -7.16
C VAL A 97 0.13 -5.29 -7.45
N ARG A 98 -0.13 -4.14 -6.85
CA ARG A 98 -1.36 -3.39 -7.10
C ARG A 98 -1.13 -2.38 -8.20
N LEU A 99 -1.97 -2.42 -9.22
CA LEU A 99 -1.92 -1.53 -10.37
C LEU A 99 -3.26 -0.81 -10.56
N ARG A 100 -3.17 0.45 -10.91
CA ARG A 100 -4.31 1.26 -11.36
C ARG A 100 -3.98 1.84 -12.72
N ALA A 101 -4.97 1.87 -13.61
CA ALA A 101 -4.84 2.47 -14.92
C ALA A 101 -6.17 3.08 -15.35
N ASP A 102 -6.13 3.99 -16.31
CA ASP A 102 -7.37 4.61 -16.81
C ASP A 102 -8.19 3.64 -17.66
N THR A 103 -7.52 2.73 -18.36
CA THR A 103 -8.18 1.75 -19.23
C THR A 103 -7.61 0.36 -19.01
N LEU A 104 -8.38 -0.66 -19.42
CA LEU A 104 -7.93 -2.05 -19.38
C LEU A 104 -6.70 -2.28 -20.26
N ASP A 105 -6.63 -1.63 -21.41
CA ASP A 105 -5.46 -1.73 -22.30
C ASP A 105 -4.20 -1.22 -21.63
N ASP A 106 -4.28 -0.11 -20.91
CA ASP A 106 -3.16 0.44 -20.15
C ASP A 106 -2.74 -0.52 -19.02
N LEU A 107 -3.71 -1.10 -18.33
CA LEU A 107 -3.42 -2.08 -17.28
C LEU A 107 -2.69 -3.29 -17.86
N ASN A 108 -3.18 -3.83 -18.96
CA ASN A 108 -2.58 -4.99 -19.61
C ASN A 108 -1.16 -4.68 -20.11
N ARG A 109 -0.92 -3.48 -20.59
CA ARG A 109 0.41 -3.05 -21.01
C ARG A 109 1.39 -3.07 -19.84
N ARG A 110 0.97 -2.57 -18.67
CA ARG A 110 1.80 -2.60 -17.46
C ARG A 110 2.05 -4.02 -16.97
N VAL A 111 1.05 -4.88 -17.07
CA VAL A 111 1.20 -6.31 -16.74
C VAL A 111 2.24 -6.95 -17.66
N ASP A 112 2.20 -6.64 -18.95
CA ASP A 112 3.18 -7.17 -19.91
C ASP A 112 4.60 -6.69 -19.59
N GLU A 113 4.77 -5.45 -19.16
CA GLU A 113 6.06 -4.94 -18.71
C GLU A 113 6.58 -5.73 -17.49
N ILE A 114 5.70 -6.05 -16.55
CA ILE A 114 6.07 -6.85 -15.37
C ILE A 114 6.49 -8.26 -15.80
N ARG A 115 5.77 -8.87 -16.73
CA ARG A 115 6.10 -10.21 -17.24
C ARG A 115 7.48 -10.29 -17.86
N LYS A 116 7.97 -9.19 -18.39
CA LYS A 116 9.30 -9.12 -19.04
C LYS A 116 10.43 -8.88 -18.07
N LEU A 117 10.16 -8.63 -16.79
CA LEU A 117 11.20 -8.42 -15.81
C LEU A 117 12.02 -9.68 -15.61
N PRO A 118 13.36 -9.56 -15.56
CA PRO A 118 14.21 -10.72 -15.28
C PRO A 118 13.88 -11.33 -13.93
N GLY A 119 13.69 -12.66 -13.90
CA GLY A 119 13.37 -13.37 -12.68
C GLY A 119 11.89 -13.67 -12.49
N VAL A 120 11.03 -13.19 -13.36
CA VAL A 120 9.60 -13.51 -13.34
C VAL A 120 9.38 -14.84 -14.08
N ASN A 121 8.82 -15.83 -13.38
CA ASN A 121 8.48 -17.13 -13.99
C ASN A 121 7.09 -17.08 -14.63
N ARG A 122 6.10 -16.62 -13.85
CA ARG A 122 4.72 -16.52 -14.31
C ARG A 122 3.97 -15.47 -13.51
N THR A 123 2.87 -15.01 -14.06
CA THR A 123 1.99 -14.05 -13.41
C THR A 123 0.53 -14.49 -13.50
N SER A 124 -0.28 -14.02 -12.57
CA SER A 124 -1.73 -14.14 -12.61
C SER A 124 -2.32 -12.79 -12.26
N THR A 125 -3.21 -12.27 -13.10
CA THR A 125 -3.81 -10.96 -12.90
C THR A 125 -5.26 -11.10 -12.46
N LEU A 126 -5.59 -10.45 -11.34
CA LEU A 126 -6.95 -10.33 -10.84
C LEU A 126 -7.44 -8.92 -11.15
N ILE A 127 -8.51 -8.79 -11.90
CA ILE A 127 -9.12 -7.50 -12.20
C ILE A 127 -10.25 -7.25 -11.23
N LYS A 128 -10.23 -6.09 -10.58
CA LYS A 128 -11.29 -5.69 -9.66
C LYS A 128 -12.54 -5.34 -10.44
N LEU A 129 -13.67 -5.94 -10.08
CA LEU A 129 -14.95 -5.68 -10.73
C LEU A 129 -15.74 -4.56 -10.04
N GLU A 130 -15.53 -4.39 -8.73
CA GLU A 130 -16.16 -3.33 -7.92
C GLU A 130 -15.20 -2.84 -6.84
#